data_a23712d067571c3fdff5de00680bcc15
#
_entry.id   a23712d067571c3fdff5de00680bcc15
#
_cell.length_a   1.000
_cell.length_b   1.000
_cell.length_c   1.000
_cell.angle_alpha   90.00
_cell.angle_beta   90.00
_cell.angle_gamma   90.00
#
_symmetry.space_group_name_H-M   'P 1'
#
loop_
_entity.id
_entity.type
_entity.pdbx_description
1 polymer ?
#
loop_
_entity_poly.entity_id
_entity_poly.type
_entity_poly.pdbx_seq_one_letter_code
_entity_poly.pdbx_strand_id
1 'polypeptide(L)'
;MAEPLATAPGRLPAPPGGATAAGPVDADAPRRSGAFVTAADRRRYAVVVAVLAAVAVVSTAGVLLWGNEAEPGSRAFWMIARMRVESLGVIGIVALCHSFATVSFHTVTGNRIITPSIMGFEALYTAVSTAAVYVLGAAGVAVLTGVGPFLAQAALMVVLATALYSWLLSRPYGSVHLMLLVGVVLGGGLAALSTFMQRLLDPNSFDLLSARLFGNISNARTEYVAIAAPIAVVVCALLWLRSRRLNTVALGADAATNLGLHHRRELMVTLLLVSVLMAMTTALVGPMTFLGFLVATLAYSLVDTHDHRFILPVAALAGYAVLTSAYFVLRHVFYAGGAVTVVIELIGGITFLVVVMRKGRL
;
A
#
# COMPACT_ATOMS: atom_id res chain seq x y z
N MET A 1 80.81 2.46 12.01
CA MET A 1 80.61 1.70 10.75
C MET A 1 79.35 0.85 10.96
N ALA A 2 78.21 1.30 10.48
CA ALA A 2 76.99 0.54 10.46
C ALA A 2 76.28 0.89 9.15
N GLU A 3 76.10 -0.10 8.29
CA GLU A 3 75.42 -0.01 6.98
C GLU A 3 73.87 0.18 7.19
N PRO A 4 73.21 0.94 6.36
CA PRO A 4 71.77 1.01 6.38
C PRO A 4 71.17 -0.08 5.47
N LEU A 5 70.31 -0.94 6.03
CA LEU A 5 69.47 -1.89 5.32
C LEU A 5 68.39 -1.15 4.51
N ALA A 6 68.51 -1.25 3.16
CA ALA A 6 67.50 -0.81 2.22
C ALA A 6 66.31 -1.79 2.26
N THR A 7 65.15 -1.38 2.78
CA THR A 7 63.89 -2.10 2.66
C THR A 7 63.25 -1.85 1.30
N ALA A 8 63.15 -2.90 0.49
CA ALA A 8 62.42 -2.89 -0.77
C ALA A 8 60.92 -2.67 -0.55
N PRO A 9 60.21 -1.89 -1.41
CA PRO A 9 58.77 -1.68 -1.26
C PRO A 9 58.03 -3.00 -1.59
N GLY A 10 57.30 -3.50 -0.58
CA GLY A 10 56.43 -4.66 -0.74
C GLY A 10 55.36 -4.43 -1.77
N ARG A 11 55.30 -5.32 -2.77
CA ARG A 11 54.19 -5.39 -3.71
C ARG A 11 52.90 -5.76 -2.93
N LEU A 12 51.90 -4.89 -3.03
CA LEU A 12 50.54 -5.20 -2.58
C LEU A 12 50.02 -6.44 -3.36
N PRO A 13 49.36 -7.39 -2.68
CA PRO A 13 48.76 -8.53 -3.37
C PRO A 13 47.68 -8.05 -4.33
N ALA A 14 47.67 -8.59 -5.54
CA ALA A 14 46.64 -8.33 -6.55
C ALA A 14 45.27 -8.74 -6.02
N PRO A 15 44.20 -7.96 -6.29
CA PRO A 15 42.85 -8.34 -5.88
C PRO A 15 42.46 -9.67 -6.55
N PRO A 16 41.68 -10.53 -5.84
CA PRO A 16 41.26 -11.81 -6.38
C PRO A 16 40.47 -11.61 -7.67
N GLY A 17 40.94 -12.26 -8.71
CA GLY A 17 40.39 -12.20 -10.06
C GLY A 17 38.94 -12.72 -10.11
N GLY A 18 38.11 -12.08 -10.93
CA GLY A 18 36.79 -12.56 -11.26
C GLY A 18 35.79 -11.49 -11.70
N ALA A 19 36.20 -10.27 -11.98
CA ALA A 19 35.37 -9.40 -12.80
C ALA A 19 35.54 -9.83 -14.25
N THR A 20 34.66 -10.65 -14.79
CA THR A 20 34.49 -10.80 -16.23
C THR A 20 34.30 -9.40 -16.80
N ALA A 21 35.31 -8.92 -17.53
CA ALA A 21 35.24 -7.66 -18.25
C ALA A 21 33.95 -7.69 -19.08
N ALA A 22 33.03 -6.80 -18.76
CA ALA A 22 31.86 -6.55 -19.63
C ALA A 22 32.46 -6.27 -21.02
N GLY A 23 32.14 -7.09 -22.00
CA GLY A 23 32.60 -6.90 -23.38
C GLY A 23 32.29 -5.48 -23.84
N PRO A 24 33.01 -4.96 -24.84
CA PRO A 24 32.82 -3.59 -25.31
C PRO A 24 31.33 -3.37 -25.58
N VAL A 25 30.75 -2.38 -24.87
CA VAL A 25 29.39 -1.95 -25.10
C VAL A 25 29.33 -1.48 -26.55
N ASP A 26 28.57 -2.18 -27.37
CA ASP A 26 28.40 -1.86 -28.78
C ASP A 26 27.79 -0.45 -28.86
N ALA A 27 28.64 0.54 -29.18
CA ALA A 27 28.26 1.96 -29.21
C ALA A 27 27.17 2.25 -30.27
N ASP A 28 27.02 1.35 -31.23
CA ASP A 28 26.04 1.43 -32.31
C ASP A 28 24.74 0.64 -32.05
N ALA A 29 24.62 -0.05 -30.92
CA ALA A 29 23.35 -0.68 -30.57
C ALA A 29 22.29 0.41 -30.37
N PRO A 30 21.15 0.35 -31.09
CA PRO A 30 20.10 1.36 -30.95
C PRO A 30 19.66 1.46 -29.51
N ARG A 31 19.93 2.61 -28.88
CA ARG A 31 19.52 2.90 -27.50
C ARG A 31 18.00 2.82 -27.44
N ARG A 32 17.47 1.69 -27.00
CA ARG A 32 16.04 1.48 -26.86
C ARG A 32 15.56 2.25 -25.62
N SER A 33 15.05 3.45 -25.84
CA SER A 33 14.44 4.29 -24.83
C SER A 33 12.92 4.00 -24.80
N GLY A 34 12.43 3.32 -23.75
CA GLY A 34 11.01 3.05 -23.61
C GLY A 34 10.70 2.28 -22.34
N ALA A 35 9.42 2.24 -21.95
CA ALA A 35 8.95 1.51 -20.78
C ALA A 35 9.13 -0.01 -20.90
N PHE A 36 9.27 -0.51 -22.12
CA PHE A 36 9.51 -1.93 -22.45
C PHE A 36 10.74 -2.05 -23.34
N VAL A 37 11.67 -2.88 -22.92
CA VAL A 37 12.94 -3.09 -23.65
C VAL A 37 12.71 -3.89 -24.91
N THR A 38 11.81 -4.88 -24.87
CA THR A 38 11.52 -5.77 -26.00
C THR A 38 10.03 -5.81 -26.36
N ALA A 39 9.71 -6.27 -27.58
CA ALA A 39 8.35 -6.54 -27.98
C ALA A 39 7.71 -7.68 -27.14
N ALA A 40 8.55 -8.61 -26.65
CA ALA A 40 8.14 -9.70 -25.76
C ALA A 40 7.65 -9.15 -24.41
N ASP A 41 8.36 -8.15 -23.82
CA ASP A 41 7.95 -7.53 -22.56
C ASP A 41 6.62 -6.82 -22.70
N ARG A 42 6.41 -6.12 -23.83
CA ARG A 42 5.12 -5.48 -24.13
C ARG A 42 4.00 -6.50 -24.28
N ARG A 43 4.27 -7.63 -24.94
CA ARG A 43 3.29 -8.72 -25.08
C ARG A 43 2.98 -9.34 -23.71
N ARG A 44 4.01 -9.61 -22.91
CA ARG A 44 3.86 -10.12 -21.54
C ARG A 44 3.00 -9.17 -20.70
N TYR A 45 3.27 -7.87 -20.75
CA TYR A 45 2.45 -6.86 -20.08
C TYR A 45 0.98 -6.93 -20.51
N ALA A 46 0.71 -6.99 -21.82
CA ALA A 46 -0.66 -7.09 -22.33
C ALA A 46 -1.36 -8.36 -21.87
N VAL A 47 -0.65 -9.51 -21.86
CA VAL A 47 -1.18 -10.79 -21.35
C VAL A 47 -1.51 -10.70 -19.85
N VAL A 48 -0.60 -10.14 -19.04
CA VAL A 48 -0.81 -9.95 -17.61
C VAL A 48 -2.04 -9.08 -17.34
N VAL A 49 -2.16 -7.95 -18.03
CA VAL A 49 -3.34 -7.07 -17.92
C VAL A 49 -4.61 -7.81 -18.33
N ALA A 50 -4.59 -8.56 -19.44
CA ALA A 50 -5.75 -9.33 -19.90
C ALA A 50 -6.16 -10.41 -18.88
N VAL A 51 -5.20 -11.14 -18.30
CA VAL A 51 -5.47 -12.17 -17.27
C VAL A 51 -6.04 -11.53 -16.01
N LEU A 52 -5.43 -10.46 -15.50
CA LEU A 52 -5.93 -9.77 -14.32
C LEU A 52 -7.33 -9.18 -14.56
N ALA A 53 -7.57 -8.61 -15.75
CA ALA A 53 -8.88 -8.11 -16.12
C ALA A 53 -9.92 -9.24 -16.21
N ALA A 54 -9.56 -10.39 -16.79
CA ALA A 54 -10.43 -11.55 -16.83
C ALA A 54 -10.80 -12.05 -15.43
N VAL A 55 -9.81 -12.17 -14.51
CA VAL A 55 -10.05 -12.54 -13.12
C VAL A 55 -10.96 -11.50 -12.42
N ALA A 56 -10.71 -10.22 -12.64
CA ALA A 56 -11.52 -9.14 -12.08
C ALA A 56 -12.97 -9.22 -12.57
N VAL A 57 -13.18 -9.42 -13.89
CA VAL A 57 -14.51 -9.55 -14.48
C VAL A 57 -15.23 -10.79 -13.96
N VAL A 58 -14.58 -11.95 -13.96
CA VAL A 58 -15.16 -13.21 -13.47
C VAL A 58 -15.53 -13.11 -11.99
N SER A 59 -14.64 -12.59 -11.14
CA SER A 59 -14.93 -12.41 -9.71
C SER A 59 -16.06 -11.41 -9.49
N THR A 60 -16.08 -10.30 -10.24
CA THR A 60 -17.15 -9.30 -10.18
C THR A 60 -18.50 -9.88 -10.60
N ALA A 61 -18.52 -10.62 -11.71
CA ALA A 61 -19.71 -11.33 -12.17
C ALA A 61 -20.16 -12.36 -11.13
N GLY A 62 -19.23 -13.11 -10.54
CA GLY A 62 -19.51 -14.03 -9.45
C GLY A 62 -20.16 -13.33 -8.26
N VAL A 63 -19.61 -12.21 -7.78
CA VAL A 63 -20.18 -11.44 -6.68
C VAL A 63 -21.58 -10.93 -7.02
N LEU A 64 -21.82 -10.46 -8.25
CA LEU A 64 -23.12 -9.89 -8.64
C LEU A 64 -24.20 -10.94 -8.86
N LEU A 65 -23.86 -12.05 -9.52
CA LEU A 65 -24.84 -13.01 -10.05
C LEU A 65 -25.03 -14.24 -9.14
N TRP A 66 -23.97 -14.67 -8.45
CA TRP A 66 -24.02 -15.93 -7.69
C TRP A 66 -24.82 -15.79 -6.40
N GLY A 67 -25.72 -16.77 -6.11
CA GLY A 67 -26.43 -16.85 -4.84
C GLY A 67 -27.39 -15.69 -4.58
N ASN A 68 -28.05 -15.13 -5.61
CA ASN A 68 -29.20 -14.26 -5.42
C ASN A 68 -30.47 -15.11 -5.50
N GLU A 69 -31.02 -15.47 -4.34
CA GLU A 69 -32.20 -16.32 -4.20
C GLU A 69 -33.51 -15.58 -4.46
N ALA A 70 -33.48 -14.25 -4.61
CA ALA A 70 -34.67 -13.48 -4.89
C ALA A 70 -35.11 -13.65 -6.35
N GLU A 71 -36.43 -13.70 -6.57
CA GLU A 71 -37.00 -13.79 -7.90
C GLU A 71 -36.49 -12.66 -8.82
N PRO A 72 -35.98 -13.00 -10.03
CA PRO A 72 -35.48 -12.00 -10.98
C PRO A 72 -36.52 -10.92 -11.28
N GLY A 73 -36.12 -9.66 -11.14
CA GLY A 73 -37.00 -8.50 -11.35
C GLY A 73 -37.79 -8.07 -10.12
N SER A 74 -37.76 -8.81 -9.02
CA SER A 74 -38.40 -8.42 -7.76
C SER A 74 -37.68 -7.22 -7.10
N ARG A 75 -38.38 -6.49 -6.22
CA ARG A 75 -37.77 -5.41 -5.44
C ARG A 75 -36.60 -5.91 -4.58
N ALA A 76 -36.72 -7.11 -4.02
CA ALA A 76 -35.66 -7.76 -3.24
C ALA A 76 -34.42 -8.05 -4.10
N PHE A 77 -34.61 -8.54 -5.33
CA PHE A 77 -33.51 -8.78 -6.27
C PHE A 77 -32.69 -7.51 -6.53
N TRP A 78 -33.37 -6.41 -6.84
CA TRP A 78 -32.68 -5.14 -7.12
C TRP A 78 -32.03 -4.54 -5.88
N MET A 79 -32.61 -4.71 -4.71
CA MET A 79 -32.03 -4.26 -3.44
C MET A 79 -30.72 -5.02 -3.14
N ILE A 80 -30.72 -6.35 -3.30
CA ILE A 80 -29.51 -7.17 -3.13
C ILE A 80 -28.44 -6.80 -4.16
N ALA A 81 -28.83 -6.64 -5.43
CA ALA A 81 -27.91 -6.24 -6.49
C ALA A 81 -27.25 -4.89 -6.19
N ARG A 82 -28.01 -3.91 -5.71
CA ARG A 82 -27.49 -2.60 -5.32
C ARG A 82 -26.48 -2.70 -4.18
N MET A 83 -26.75 -3.44 -3.13
CA MET A 83 -25.81 -3.66 -2.01
C MET A 83 -24.50 -4.31 -2.48
N ARG A 84 -24.59 -5.23 -3.45
CA ARG A 84 -23.40 -5.88 -4.04
C ARG A 84 -22.57 -4.90 -4.88
N VAL A 85 -23.22 -4.04 -5.66
CA VAL A 85 -22.57 -2.97 -6.44
C VAL A 85 -21.88 -1.98 -5.50
N GLU A 86 -22.51 -1.59 -4.41
CA GLU A 86 -21.91 -0.72 -3.39
C GLU A 86 -20.65 -1.36 -2.78
N SER A 87 -20.69 -2.66 -2.43
CA SER A 87 -19.52 -3.39 -1.94
C SER A 87 -18.39 -3.44 -2.97
N LEU A 88 -18.70 -3.67 -4.25
CA LEU A 88 -17.70 -3.65 -5.33
C LEU A 88 -17.09 -2.25 -5.53
N GLY A 89 -17.88 -1.19 -5.36
CA GLY A 89 -17.40 0.18 -5.36
C GLY A 89 -16.39 0.44 -4.24
N VAL A 90 -16.69 -0.03 -3.03
CA VAL A 90 -15.76 0.03 -1.90
C VAL A 90 -14.47 -0.73 -2.19
N ILE A 91 -14.58 -1.96 -2.71
CA ILE A 91 -13.41 -2.78 -3.12
C ILE A 91 -12.56 -2.00 -4.13
N GLY A 92 -13.18 -1.35 -5.12
CA GLY A 92 -12.48 -0.55 -6.11
C GLY A 92 -11.68 0.60 -5.50
N ILE A 93 -12.29 1.36 -4.58
CA ILE A 93 -11.62 2.47 -3.88
C ILE A 93 -10.45 1.95 -3.04
N VAL A 94 -10.65 0.90 -2.26
CA VAL A 94 -9.62 0.30 -1.41
C VAL A 94 -8.45 -0.22 -2.25
N ALA A 95 -8.73 -0.92 -3.34
CA ALA A 95 -7.73 -1.43 -4.27
C ALA A 95 -6.89 -0.29 -4.88
N LEU A 96 -7.53 0.77 -5.37
CA LEU A 96 -6.86 1.96 -5.89
C LEU A 96 -5.97 2.62 -4.84
N CYS A 97 -6.52 2.90 -3.66
CA CYS A 97 -5.80 3.58 -2.58
C CYS A 97 -4.57 2.80 -2.14
N HIS A 98 -4.72 1.52 -1.78
CA HIS A 98 -3.60 0.70 -1.31
C HIS A 98 -2.53 0.51 -2.37
N SER A 99 -2.92 0.26 -3.64
CA SER A 99 -1.98 0.03 -4.73
C SER A 99 -1.16 1.27 -5.04
N PHE A 100 -1.83 2.41 -5.25
CA PHE A 100 -1.14 3.66 -5.57
C PHE A 100 -0.31 4.17 -4.39
N ALA A 101 -0.84 4.10 -3.18
CA ALA A 101 -0.13 4.49 -1.97
C ALA A 101 1.14 3.65 -1.78
N THR A 102 1.02 2.32 -1.84
CA THR A 102 2.15 1.44 -1.54
C THR A 102 3.23 1.49 -2.62
N VAL A 103 2.87 1.45 -3.91
CA VAL A 103 3.86 1.54 -5.01
C VAL A 103 4.60 2.88 -4.95
N SER A 104 3.88 4.00 -4.75
CA SER A 104 4.51 5.33 -4.63
C SER A 104 5.39 5.43 -3.39
N PHE A 105 4.95 4.86 -2.26
CA PHE A 105 5.72 4.81 -1.02
C PHE A 105 7.01 4.00 -1.17
N HIS A 106 6.95 2.80 -1.77
CA HIS A 106 8.13 1.98 -2.06
C HIS A 106 9.16 2.75 -2.91
N THR A 107 8.67 3.54 -3.85
CA THR A 107 9.53 4.35 -4.73
C THR A 107 10.27 5.43 -3.97
N VAL A 108 9.57 6.21 -3.14
CA VAL A 108 10.18 7.34 -2.42
C VAL A 108 11.03 6.89 -1.23
N THR A 109 10.75 5.70 -0.70
CA THR A 109 11.53 5.13 0.42
C THR A 109 12.70 4.27 -0.05
N GLY A 110 12.73 3.88 -1.32
CA GLY A 110 13.71 2.91 -1.84
C GLY A 110 13.58 1.53 -1.20
N ASN A 111 12.47 1.24 -0.52
CA ASN A 111 12.25 0.00 0.21
C ASN A 111 10.94 -0.66 -0.22
N ARG A 112 11.02 -1.87 -0.77
CA ARG A 112 9.87 -2.65 -1.26
C ARG A 112 9.25 -3.58 -0.22
N ILE A 113 9.75 -3.56 1.02
CA ILE A 113 9.26 -4.44 2.10
C ILE A 113 8.30 -3.67 3.01
N ILE A 114 8.64 -2.43 3.35
CA ILE A 114 7.88 -1.61 4.29
C ILE A 114 6.75 -0.90 3.55
N THR A 115 5.53 -1.03 4.07
CA THR A 115 4.33 -0.36 3.53
C THR A 115 3.92 0.82 4.41
N PRO A 116 3.13 1.77 3.91
CA PRO A 116 2.58 2.86 4.71
C PRO A 116 1.79 2.35 5.93
N SER A 117 1.05 1.25 5.79
CA SER A 117 0.27 0.62 6.86
C SER A 117 1.13 0.30 8.10
N ILE A 118 2.28 -0.35 7.88
CA ILE A 118 3.21 -0.75 8.94
C ILE A 118 3.84 0.47 9.64
N MET A 119 3.93 1.61 8.96
CA MET A 119 4.49 2.85 9.52
C MET A 119 3.55 3.59 10.50
N GLY A 120 2.46 2.96 10.92
CA GLY A 120 1.63 3.47 12.00
C GLY A 120 0.31 4.14 11.58
N PHE A 121 -0.04 4.20 10.29
CA PHE A 121 -1.35 4.73 9.86
C PHE A 121 -2.50 3.97 10.50
N GLU A 122 -2.45 2.65 10.44
CA GLU A 122 -3.48 1.78 11.00
C GLU A 122 -3.47 1.77 12.52
N ALA A 123 -2.27 1.81 13.13
CA ALA A 123 -2.12 1.93 14.57
C ALA A 123 -2.70 3.25 15.10
N LEU A 124 -2.54 4.35 14.35
CA LEU A 124 -3.13 5.64 14.69
C LEU A 124 -4.66 5.61 14.62
N TYR A 125 -5.22 5.01 13.56
CA TYR A 125 -6.67 4.80 13.45
C TYR A 125 -7.22 4.00 14.62
N THR A 126 -6.55 2.88 14.94
CA THR A 126 -6.92 2.01 16.07
C THR A 126 -6.81 2.76 17.38
N ALA A 127 -5.76 3.53 17.60
CA ALA A 127 -5.55 4.31 18.83
C ALA A 127 -6.64 5.37 19.01
N VAL A 128 -6.97 6.13 17.98
CA VAL A 128 -8.04 7.15 18.03
C VAL A 128 -9.41 6.51 18.30
N SER A 129 -9.71 5.41 17.60
CA SER A 129 -10.99 4.70 17.78
C SER A 129 -11.09 4.08 19.18
N THR A 130 -10.01 3.47 19.66
CA THR A 130 -9.94 2.87 20.99
C THR A 130 -10.03 3.94 22.07
N ALA A 131 -9.32 5.05 21.95
CA ALA A 131 -9.37 6.14 22.93
C ALA A 131 -10.77 6.74 23.07
N ALA A 132 -11.48 6.94 21.95
CA ALA A 132 -12.85 7.44 21.98
C ALA A 132 -13.79 6.50 22.73
N VAL A 133 -13.68 5.18 22.49
CA VAL A 133 -14.50 4.19 23.20
C VAL A 133 -14.05 4.03 24.66
N TYR A 134 -12.75 4.11 24.95
CA TYR A 134 -12.24 4.03 26.30
C TYR A 134 -12.72 5.17 27.20
N VAL A 135 -12.81 6.41 26.65
CA VAL A 135 -13.23 7.59 27.41
C VAL A 135 -14.75 7.70 27.50
N LEU A 136 -15.48 7.34 26.42
CA LEU A 136 -16.91 7.58 26.29
C LEU A 136 -17.76 6.28 26.37
N GLY A 137 -17.14 5.12 26.54
CA GLY A 137 -17.80 3.82 26.49
C GLY A 137 -18.46 3.57 25.13
N ALA A 138 -19.59 2.88 25.10
CA ALA A 138 -20.33 2.60 23.88
C ALA A 138 -20.74 3.88 23.09
N ALA A 139 -20.93 5.02 23.76
CA ALA A 139 -21.19 6.30 23.11
C ALA A 139 -20.02 6.78 22.23
N GLY A 140 -18.79 6.35 22.52
CA GLY A 140 -17.62 6.65 21.71
C GLY A 140 -17.73 6.16 20.27
N VAL A 141 -18.39 5.02 20.03
CA VAL A 141 -18.65 4.53 18.67
C VAL A 141 -19.64 5.47 17.94
N ALA A 142 -20.66 5.96 18.64
CA ALA A 142 -21.62 6.89 18.05
C ALA A 142 -20.97 8.24 17.69
N VAL A 143 -20.09 8.76 18.55
CA VAL A 143 -19.33 10.00 18.30
C VAL A 143 -18.42 9.87 17.08
N LEU A 144 -17.86 8.68 16.82
CA LEU A 144 -17.02 8.41 15.64
C LEU A 144 -17.84 8.11 14.38
N THR A 145 -19.19 8.15 14.45
CA THR A 145 -20.06 7.79 13.34
C THR A 145 -20.61 9.06 12.66
N GLY A 146 -20.63 9.06 11.32
CA GLY A 146 -21.09 10.17 10.51
C GLY A 146 -19.99 10.78 9.64
N VAL A 147 -20.38 11.61 8.68
CA VAL A 147 -19.46 12.24 7.71
C VAL A 147 -18.46 13.17 8.39
N GLY A 148 -18.88 13.95 9.37
CA GLY A 148 -18.00 14.87 10.10
C GLY A 148 -16.86 14.15 10.82
N PRO A 149 -17.16 13.18 11.71
CA PRO A 149 -16.15 12.36 12.37
C PRO A 149 -15.25 11.55 11.39
N PHE A 150 -15.81 11.01 10.31
CA PHE A 150 -15.06 10.36 9.25
C PHE A 150 -13.98 11.28 8.67
N LEU A 151 -14.36 12.50 8.28
CA LEU A 151 -13.42 13.49 7.73
C LEU A 151 -12.42 13.98 8.79
N ALA A 152 -12.89 14.19 10.03
CA ALA A 152 -12.02 14.63 11.11
C ALA A 152 -10.94 13.57 11.43
N GLN A 153 -11.31 12.27 11.49
CA GLN A 153 -10.37 11.18 11.70
C GLN A 153 -9.38 11.05 10.54
N ALA A 154 -9.85 11.12 9.30
CA ALA A 154 -8.98 11.10 8.12
C ALA A 154 -8.05 12.30 8.10
N ALA A 155 -8.53 13.51 8.35
CA ALA A 155 -7.72 14.73 8.42
C ALA A 155 -6.66 14.63 9.54
N LEU A 156 -7.03 14.14 10.73
CA LEU A 156 -6.10 13.92 11.83
C LEU A 156 -4.96 12.97 11.42
N MET A 157 -5.29 11.87 10.76
CA MET A 157 -4.28 10.91 10.26
C MET A 157 -3.33 11.56 9.25
N VAL A 158 -3.87 12.33 8.30
CA VAL A 158 -3.06 13.04 7.29
C VAL A 158 -2.15 14.06 7.94
N VAL A 159 -2.68 14.88 8.86
CA VAL A 159 -1.92 15.94 9.55
C VAL A 159 -0.80 15.34 10.38
N LEU A 160 -1.08 14.33 11.20
CA LEU A 160 -0.08 13.71 12.07
C LEU A 160 1.02 12.99 11.26
N ALA A 161 0.64 12.24 10.22
CA ALA A 161 1.61 11.58 9.35
C ALA A 161 2.48 12.60 8.60
N THR A 162 1.86 13.65 8.03
CA THR A 162 2.59 14.69 7.30
C THR A 162 3.50 15.49 8.23
N ALA A 163 3.04 15.82 9.44
CA ALA A 163 3.84 16.49 10.45
C ALA A 163 5.06 15.64 10.85
N LEU A 164 4.88 14.33 11.08
CA LEU A 164 5.96 13.40 11.39
C LEU A 164 6.99 13.33 10.27
N TYR A 165 6.54 13.15 9.01
CA TYR A 165 7.44 13.08 7.87
C TYR A 165 8.17 14.40 7.64
N SER A 166 7.45 15.53 7.72
CA SER A 166 8.03 16.85 7.59
C SER A 166 9.10 17.10 8.65
N TRP A 167 8.79 16.79 9.91
CA TRP A 167 9.71 16.96 11.03
C TRP A 167 10.98 16.12 10.88
N LEU A 168 10.85 14.83 10.53
CA LEU A 168 11.98 13.91 10.38
C LEU A 168 12.85 14.27 9.18
N LEU A 169 12.24 14.58 8.03
CA LEU A 169 12.98 14.94 6.82
C LEU A 169 13.54 16.38 6.87
N SER A 170 13.08 17.21 7.82
CA SER A 170 13.59 18.58 7.99
C SER A 170 14.90 18.67 8.76
N ARG A 171 15.30 17.61 9.45
CA ARG A 171 16.53 17.61 10.23
C ARG A 171 17.78 17.48 9.35
N PRO A 172 18.94 18.02 9.75
CA PRO A 172 20.20 17.96 9.00
C PRO A 172 20.64 16.53 8.70
N TYR A 173 20.34 15.58 9.60
CA TYR A 173 20.62 14.14 9.45
C TYR A 173 19.36 13.34 9.12
N GLY A 174 18.30 14.00 8.66
CA GLY A 174 17.04 13.34 8.33
C GLY A 174 17.23 12.39 7.15
N SER A 175 17.06 11.10 7.38
CA SER A 175 17.09 10.07 6.35
C SER A 175 15.75 9.35 6.26
N VAL A 176 15.45 8.84 5.07
CA VAL A 176 14.26 8.01 4.86
C VAL A 176 14.28 6.77 5.76
N HIS A 177 15.46 6.18 5.99
CA HIS A 177 15.61 5.03 6.89
C HIS A 177 15.25 5.37 8.35
N LEU A 178 15.69 6.53 8.83
CA LEU A 178 15.30 7.01 10.18
C LEU A 178 13.79 7.25 10.25
N MET A 179 13.20 7.82 9.20
CA MET A 179 11.74 8.01 9.11
C MET A 179 10.98 6.68 9.19
N LEU A 180 11.44 5.66 8.46
CA LEU A 180 10.85 4.31 8.50
C LEU A 180 10.95 3.70 9.91
N LEU A 181 12.13 3.77 10.52
CA LEU A 181 12.37 3.23 11.87
C LEU A 181 11.47 3.90 12.92
N VAL A 182 11.44 5.23 12.93
CA VAL A 182 10.61 6.00 13.88
C VAL A 182 9.12 5.71 13.64
N GLY A 183 8.68 5.62 12.39
CA GLY A 183 7.30 5.27 12.06
C GLY A 183 6.88 3.91 12.61
N VAL A 184 7.72 2.87 12.43
CA VAL A 184 7.46 1.52 12.95
C VAL A 184 7.42 1.51 14.49
N VAL A 185 8.37 2.19 15.15
CA VAL A 185 8.42 2.26 16.62
C VAL A 185 7.19 3.00 17.17
N LEU A 186 6.82 4.13 16.61
CA LEU A 186 5.62 4.89 17.00
C LEU A 186 4.35 4.08 16.75
N GLY A 187 4.26 3.41 15.59
CA GLY A 187 3.15 2.52 15.28
C GLY A 187 3.01 1.39 16.28
N GLY A 188 4.12 0.73 16.65
CA GLY A 188 4.15 -0.29 17.69
C GLY A 188 3.75 0.24 19.07
N GLY A 189 4.20 1.43 19.44
CA GLY A 189 3.81 2.09 20.68
C GLY A 189 2.31 2.42 20.74
N LEU A 190 1.75 2.96 19.65
CA LEU A 190 0.31 3.23 19.55
C LEU A 190 -0.52 1.93 19.61
N ALA A 191 -0.06 0.87 18.94
CA ALA A 191 -0.73 -0.43 18.99
C ALA A 191 -0.71 -1.03 20.40
N ALA A 192 0.42 -0.96 21.10
CA ALA A 192 0.54 -1.41 22.49
C ALA A 192 -0.38 -0.62 23.44
N LEU A 193 -0.41 0.72 23.30
CA LEU A 193 -1.31 1.58 24.06
C LEU A 193 -2.79 1.25 23.78
N SER A 194 -3.14 1.05 22.53
CA SER A 194 -4.51 0.66 22.12
C SER A 194 -4.88 -0.68 22.76
N THR A 195 -4.00 -1.67 22.69
CA THR A 195 -4.23 -3.00 23.29
C THR A 195 -4.41 -2.90 24.81
N PHE A 196 -3.62 -2.05 25.47
CA PHE A 196 -3.78 -1.80 26.90
C PHE A 196 -5.16 -1.21 27.22
N MET A 197 -5.57 -0.15 26.50
CA MET A 197 -6.90 0.46 26.69
C MET A 197 -8.02 -0.54 26.42
N GLN A 198 -7.90 -1.36 25.36
CA GLN A 198 -8.89 -2.38 25.00
C GLN A 198 -9.11 -3.43 26.10
N ARG A 199 -8.06 -3.79 26.85
CA ARG A 199 -8.16 -4.72 27.99
C ARG A 199 -8.92 -4.16 29.19
N LEU A 200 -9.07 -2.85 29.27
CA LEU A 200 -9.79 -2.16 30.33
C LEU A 200 -11.26 -1.86 29.98
N LEU A 201 -11.67 -2.13 28.72
CA LEU A 201 -13.05 -1.94 28.29
C LEU A 201 -13.96 -3.03 28.86
N ASP A 202 -15.22 -2.66 29.12
CA ASP A 202 -16.27 -3.63 29.34
C ASP A 202 -16.54 -4.48 28.08
N PRO A 203 -17.07 -5.71 28.21
CA PRO A 203 -17.26 -6.62 27.08
C PRO A 203 -18.09 -6.03 25.94
N ASN A 204 -19.15 -5.31 26.23
CA ASN A 204 -20.04 -4.72 25.22
C ASN A 204 -19.33 -3.60 24.43
N SER A 205 -18.61 -2.71 25.12
CA SER A 205 -17.80 -1.66 24.47
C SER A 205 -16.65 -2.25 23.64
N PHE A 206 -16.05 -3.35 24.12
CA PHE A 206 -15.01 -4.06 23.38
C PHE A 206 -15.57 -4.70 22.09
N ASP A 207 -16.72 -5.34 22.14
CA ASP A 207 -17.35 -5.95 20.96
C ASP A 207 -17.72 -4.91 19.91
N LEU A 208 -18.28 -3.78 20.32
CA LEU A 208 -18.61 -2.66 19.44
C LEU A 208 -17.34 -2.07 18.77
N LEU A 209 -16.27 -1.88 19.54
CA LEU A 209 -15.00 -1.42 19.03
C LEU A 209 -14.38 -2.43 18.05
N SER A 210 -14.37 -3.71 18.43
CA SER A 210 -13.82 -4.79 17.60
C SER A 210 -14.51 -4.89 16.25
N ALA A 211 -15.86 -4.80 16.23
CA ALA A 211 -16.63 -4.77 14.99
C ALA A 211 -16.25 -3.60 14.06
N ARG A 212 -15.80 -2.47 14.63
CA ARG A 212 -15.32 -1.31 13.89
C ARG A 212 -13.89 -1.48 13.38
N LEU A 213 -13.03 -2.10 14.17
CA LEU A 213 -11.60 -2.30 13.84
C LEU A 213 -11.39 -3.43 12.83
N PHE A 214 -12.26 -4.43 12.79
CA PHE A 214 -12.22 -5.43 11.73
C PHE A 214 -12.68 -4.80 10.41
N GLY A 215 -11.76 -4.72 9.45
CA GLY A 215 -12.04 -4.16 8.14
C GLY A 215 -13.18 -4.89 7.43
N ASN A 216 -14.33 -4.24 7.35
CA ASN A 216 -15.54 -4.81 6.78
C ASN A 216 -16.02 -4.02 5.57
N ILE A 217 -15.79 -4.58 4.41
CA ILE A 217 -16.20 -3.99 3.12
C ILE A 217 -17.72 -3.91 3.01
N SER A 218 -18.44 -4.91 3.55
CA SER A 218 -19.90 -4.98 3.46
C SER A 218 -20.64 -3.93 4.30
N ASN A 219 -19.98 -3.41 5.33
CA ASN A 219 -20.56 -2.42 6.26
C ASN A 219 -20.11 -0.98 5.97
N ALA A 220 -19.35 -0.76 4.89
CA ALA A 220 -18.96 0.58 4.50
C ALA A 220 -20.20 1.41 4.14
N ARG A 221 -20.34 2.57 4.78
CA ARG A 221 -21.50 3.43 4.57
C ARG A 221 -21.40 4.15 3.24
N THR A 222 -22.47 4.11 2.46
CA THR A 222 -22.54 4.74 1.12
C THR A 222 -22.22 6.24 1.17
N GLU A 223 -22.58 6.92 2.26
CA GLU A 223 -22.26 8.35 2.47
C GLU A 223 -20.74 8.62 2.52
N TYR A 224 -19.95 7.70 3.09
CA TYR A 224 -18.48 7.84 3.11
C TYR A 224 -17.86 7.54 1.76
N VAL A 225 -18.44 6.57 1.03
CA VAL A 225 -18.02 6.21 -0.32
C VAL A 225 -18.14 7.41 -1.26
N ALA A 226 -19.24 8.16 -1.18
CA ALA A 226 -19.49 9.35 -2.00
C ALA A 226 -18.42 10.45 -1.80
N ILE A 227 -17.76 10.49 -0.66
CA ILE A 227 -16.69 11.44 -0.35
C ILE A 227 -15.31 10.83 -0.63
N ALA A 228 -15.08 9.60 -0.20
CA ALA A 228 -13.79 8.95 -0.36
C ALA A 228 -13.44 8.68 -1.83
N ALA A 229 -14.43 8.31 -2.66
CA ALA A 229 -14.21 7.98 -4.07
C ALA A 229 -13.63 9.16 -4.88
N PRO A 230 -14.21 10.37 -4.90
CA PRO A 230 -13.65 11.48 -5.65
C PRO A 230 -12.26 11.89 -5.13
N ILE A 231 -12.04 11.88 -3.81
CA ILE A 231 -10.73 12.18 -3.22
C ILE A 231 -9.70 11.13 -3.69
N ALA A 232 -10.02 9.84 -3.59
CA ALA A 232 -9.15 8.76 -4.02
C ALA A 232 -8.81 8.87 -5.51
N VAL A 233 -9.81 9.10 -6.37
CA VAL A 233 -9.60 9.24 -7.83
C VAL A 233 -8.71 10.44 -8.14
N VAL A 234 -8.96 11.59 -7.54
CA VAL A 234 -8.13 12.80 -7.76
C VAL A 234 -6.69 12.56 -7.31
N VAL A 235 -6.48 11.99 -6.12
CA VAL A 235 -5.13 11.75 -5.60
C VAL A 235 -4.40 10.67 -6.41
N CYS A 236 -5.08 9.60 -6.82
CA CYS A 236 -4.52 8.58 -7.73
C CYS A 236 -4.17 9.20 -9.10
N ALA A 237 -5.02 10.05 -9.66
CA ALA A 237 -4.73 10.76 -10.91
C ALA A 237 -3.50 11.67 -10.75
N LEU A 238 -3.39 12.41 -9.65
CA LEU A 238 -2.21 13.23 -9.34
C LEU A 238 -0.93 12.38 -9.27
N LEU A 239 -0.95 11.23 -8.59
CA LEU A 239 0.19 10.32 -8.52
C LEU A 239 0.53 9.75 -9.91
N TRP A 240 -0.48 9.38 -10.69
CA TRP A 240 -0.28 8.88 -12.05
C TRP A 240 0.31 9.94 -13.00
N LEU A 241 -0.17 11.17 -12.94
CA LEU A 241 0.40 12.31 -13.70
C LEU A 241 1.84 12.61 -13.28
N ARG A 242 2.21 12.31 -12.03
CA ARG A 242 3.57 12.46 -11.49
C ARG A 242 4.46 11.23 -11.75
N SER A 243 4.01 10.21 -12.49
CA SER A 243 4.76 8.98 -12.75
C SER A 243 6.18 9.23 -13.27
N ARG A 244 6.37 10.22 -14.16
CA ARG A 244 7.71 10.58 -14.66
C ARG A 244 8.63 11.07 -13.54
N ARG A 245 8.10 11.87 -12.59
CA ARG A 245 8.86 12.34 -11.42
C ARG A 245 9.17 11.18 -10.48
N LEU A 246 8.22 10.27 -10.26
CA LEU A 246 8.44 9.04 -9.49
C LEU A 246 9.54 8.17 -10.13
N ASN A 247 9.54 8.03 -11.46
CA ASN A 247 10.62 7.32 -12.17
C ASN A 247 11.98 7.95 -11.91
N THR A 248 12.06 9.29 -11.88
CA THR A 248 13.32 9.99 -11.59
C THR A 248 13.73 9.87 -10.13
N VAL A 249 12.76 9.98 -9.19
CA VAL A 249 13.02 9.79 -7.75
C VAL A 249 13.52 8.37 -7.45
N ALA A 250 13.05 7.37 -8.18
CA ALA A 250 13.49 5.97 -8.05
C ALA A 250 14.98 5.76 -8.36
N LEU A 251 15.63 6.69 -9.08
CA LEU A 251 17.08 6.66 -9.36
C LEU A 251 17.96 7.08 -8.18
N GLY A 252 17.33 7.57 -7.09
CA GLY A 252 18.01 8.05 -5.90
C GLY A 252 18.19 9.57 -5.86
N ALA A 253 18.62 10.08 -4.69
CA ALA A 253 18.65 11.51 -4.40
C ALA A 253 19.60 12.29 -5.33
N ASP A 254 20.82 11.76 -5.54
CA ASP A 254 21.85 12.44 -6.33
C ASP A 254 21.47 12.51 -7.80
N ALA A 255 20.99 11.39 -8.37
CA ALA A 255 20.53 11.34 -9.76
C ALA A 255 19.31 12.25 -9.98
N ALA A 256 18.34 12.24 -9.07
CA ALA A 256 17.15 13.09 -9.17
C ALA A 256 17.53 14.59 -9.11
N THR A 257 18.47 14.97 -8.24
CA THR A 257 18.94 16.35 -8.11
C THR A 257 19.70 16.80 -9.37
N ASN A 258 20.57 15.96 -9.90
CA ASN A 258 21.30 16.24 -11.14
C ASN A 258 20.37 16.37 -12.37
N LEU A 259 19.21 15.71 -12.33
CA LEU A 259 18.15 15.85 -13.34
C LEU A 259 17.19 17.04 -13.06
N GLY A 260 17.54 17.91 -12.12
CA GLY A 260 16.79 19.14 -11.83
C GLY A 260 15.56 19.00 -10.92
N LEU A 261 15.40 17.86 -10.25
CA LEU A 261 14.32 17.66 -9.28
C LEU A 261 14.77 18.02 -7.86
N HIS A 262 13.96 18.78 -7.15
CA HIS A 262 14.14 18.95 -5.70
C HIS A 262 13.68 17.68 -4.97
N HIS A 263 14.57 16.70 -4.85
CA HIS A 263 14.30 15.36 -4.30
C HIS A 263 13.46 15.40 -3.02
N ARG A 264 13.83 16.24 -2.04
CA ARG A 264 13.09 16.36 -0.77
C ARG A 264 11.65 16.84 -0.94
N ARG A 265 11.41 17.81 -1.85
CA ARG A 265 10.06 18.31 -2.14
C ARG A 265 9.21 17.21 -2.79
N GLU A 266 9.79 16.44 -3.69
CA GLU A 266 9.10 15.33 -4.35
C GLU A 266 8.73 14.23 -3.35
N LEU A 267 9.63 13.89 -2.41
CA LEU A 267 9.33 12.98 -1.30
C LEU A 267 8.14 13.50 -0.48
N MET A 268 8.20 14.74 -0.01
CA MET A 268 7.15 15.32 0.85
C MET A 268 5.78 15.33 0.18
N VAL A 269 5.72 15.75 -1.09
CA VAL A 269 4.46 15.77 -1.84
C VAL A 269 3.93 14.34 -2.03
N THR A 270 4.79 13.38 -2.36
CA THR A 270 4.36 11.99 -2.56
C THR A 270 3.90 11.37 -1.24
N LEU A 271 4.61 11.59 -0.13
CA LEU A 271 4.21 11.12 1.19
C LEU A 271 2.89 11.73 1.66
N LEU A 272 2.64 13.02 1.36
CA LEU A 272 1.35 13.66 1.62
C LEU A 272 0.21 12.97 0.85
N LEU A 273 0.40 12.74 -0.46
CA LEU A 273 -0.61 12.06 -1.29
C LEU A 273 -0.85 10.62 -0.82
N VAL A 274 0.20 9.91 -0.46
CA VAL A 274 0.12 8.57 0.16
C VAL A 274 -0.68 8.63 1.46
N SER A 275 -0.41 9.63 2.32
CA SER A 275 -1.13 9.80 3.58
C SER A 275 -2.63 10.01 3.38
N VAL A 276 -3.02 10.78 2.37
CA VAL A 276 -4.43 10.99 2.03
C VAL A 276 -5.08 9.68 1.58
N LEU A 277 -4.45 8.90 0.69
CA LEU A 277 -5.00 7.61 0.25
C LEU A 277 -5.15 6.62 1.40
N MET A 278 -4.13 6.51 2.26
CA MET A 278 -4.17 5.62 3.42
C MET A 278 -5.24 6.05 4.43
N ALA A 279 -5.37 7.34 4.70
CA ALA A 279 -6.40 7.86 5.60
C ALA A 279 -7.81 7.59 5.07
N MET A 280 -8.05 7.80 3.76
CA MET A 280 -9.35 7.53 3.15
C MET A 280 -9.74 6.06 3.24
N THR A 281 -8.84 5.15 2.88
CA THR A 281 -9.14 3.71 2.90
C THR A 281 -9.30 3.18 4.33
N THR A 282 -8.41 3.57 5.26
CA THR A 282 -8.48 3.10 6.65
C THR A 282 -9.71 3.64 7.38
N ALA A 283 -10.10 4.89 7.14
CA ALA A 283 -11.32 5.45 7.71
C ALA A 283 -12.59 4.81 7.10
N LEU A 284 -12.54 4.37 5.82
CA LEU A 284 -13.69 3.78 5.11
C LEU A 284 -13.96 2.33 5.54
N VAL A 285 -12.92 1.48 5.58
CA VAL A 285 -13.06 0.03 5.79
C VAL A 285 -12.31 -0.50 7.01
N GLY A 286 -11.52 0.32 7.68
CA GLY A 286 -10.62 -0.11 8.75
C GLY A 286 -9.24 -0.57 8.26
N PRO A 287 -8.40 -1.08 9.18
CA PRO A 287 -7.04 -1.54 8.89
C PRO A 287 -6.97 -2.68 7.88
N MET A 288 -6.00 -2.62 6.95
CA MET A 288 -5.67 -3.69 5.98
C MET A 288 -4.15 -3.76 5.75
N THR A 289 -3.41 -4.28 6.74
CA THR A 289 -1.96 -4.13 6.86
C THR A 289 -1.17 -4.69 5.69
N PHE A 290 -1.48 -5.89 5.23
CA PHE A 290 -0.70 -6.58 4.22
C PHE A 290 -1.23 -6.41 2.79
N LEU A 291 -2.40 -5.83 2.59
CA LEU A 291 -2.98 -5.66 1.25
C LEU A 291 -2.05 -4.91 0.30
N GLY A 292 -1.54 -3.76 0.73
CA GLY A 292 -0.63 -2.93 -0.07
C GLY A 292 0.65 -3.69 -0.46
N PHE A 293 1.25 -4.41 0.49
CA PHE A 293 2.44 -5.24 0.26
C PHE A 293 2.16 -6.34 -0.77
N LEU A 294 1.07 -7.09 -0.56
CA LEU A 294 0.68 -8.20 -1.44
C LEU A 294 0.52 -7.71 -2.89
N VAL A 295 -0.23 -6.63 -3.06
CA VAL A 295 -0.57 -6.08 -4.38
C VAL A 295 0.66 -5.48 -5.07
N ALA A 296 1.49 -4.71 -4.37
CA ALA A 296 2.71 -4.15 -4.92
C ALA A 296 3.71 -5.24 -5.31
N THR A 297 3.90 -6.25 -4.45
CA THR A 297 4.78 -7.39 -4.73
C THR A 297 4.30 -8.18 -5.95
N LEU A 298 2.98 -8.40 -6.05
CA LEU A 298 2.37 -9.07 -7.21
C LEU A 298 2.62 -8.26 -8.49
N ALA A 299 2.38 -6.94 -8.47
CA ALA A 299 2.62 -6.08 -9.61
C ALA A 299 4.09 -6.12 -10.06
N TYR A 300 5.04 -5.99 -9.13
CA TYR A 300 6.48 -6.07 -9.45
C TYR A 300 6.92 -7.44 -9.98
N SER A 301 6.24 -8.52 -9.60
CA SER A 301 6.55 -9.87 -10.06
C SER A 301 5.99 -10.18 -11.44
N LEU A 302 4.87 -9.56 -11.78
CA LEU A 302 4.14 -9.84 -13.02
C LEU A 302 4.66 -9.03 -14.21
N VAL A 303 5.16 -7.80 -13.98
CA VAL A 303 5.58 -6.90 -15.07
C VAL A 303 7.04 -6.51 -14.97
N ASP A 304 7.76 -6.63 -16.10
CA ASP A 304 9.18 -6.26 -16.25
C ASP A 304 9.26 -4.81 -16.76
N THR A 305 8.82 -3.85 -15.95
CA THR A 305 8.97 -2.42 -16.26
C THR A 305 9.20 -1.64 -14.98
N HIS A 306 9.96 -0.54 -15.08
CA HIS A 306 10.17 0.40 -13.99
C HIS A 306 9.33 1.68 -14.14
N ASP A 307 8.54 1.80 -15.22
CA ASP A 307 7.73 2.98 -15.48
C ASP A 307 6.42 2.94 -14.70
N HIS A 308 6.26 3.88 -13.76
CA HIS A 308 5.08 4.00 -12.90
C HIS A 308 3.77 4.19 -13.67
N ARG A 309 3.82 4.69 -14.93
CA ARG A 309 2.62 4.78 -15.78
C ARG A 309 1.98 3.44 -16.06
N PHE A 310 2.77 2.36 -16.04
CA PHE A 310 2.32 0.99 -16.28
C PHE A 310 2.20 0.18 -14.99
N ILE A 311 3.09 0.41 -14.03
CA ILE A 311 3.07 -0.33 -12.75
C ILE A 311 1.84 0.05 -11.92
N LEU A 312 1.49 1.35 -11.79
CA LEU A 312 0.38 1.81 -10.97
C LEU A 312 -0.97 1.23 -11.41
N PRO A 313 -1.35 1.26 -12.71
CA PRO A 313 -2.60 0.65 -13.16
C PRO A 313 -2.62 -0.88 -12.97
N VAL A 314 -1.50 -1.58 -13.21
CA VAL A 314 -1.43 -3.02 -12.99
C VAL A 314 -1.59 -3.36 -11.51
N ALA A 315 -0.95 -2.60 -10.62
CA ALA A 315 -1.11 -2.78 -9.18
C ALA A 315 -2.57 -2.58 -8.75
N ALA A 316 -3.24 -1.54 -9.26
CA ALA A 316 -4.66 -1.30 -8.98
C ALA A 316 -5.56 -2.44 -9.48
N LEU A 317 -5.32 -2.92 -10.69
CA LEU A 317 -6.08 -4.03 -11.27
C LEU A 317 -5.83 -5.33 -10.50
N ALA A 318 -4.59 -5.61 -10.11
CA ALA A 318 -4.23 -6.75 -9.27
C ALA A 318 -4.90 -6.65 -7.89
N GLY A 319 -4.88 -5.46 -7.27
CA GLY A 319 -5.56 -5.21 -6.00
C GLY A 319 -7.06 -5.45 -6.08
N TYR A 320 -7.69 -4.96 -7.13
CA TYR A 320 -9.11 -5.18 -7.36
C TYR A 320 -9.43 -6.66 -7.57
N ALA A 321 -8.66 -7.36 -8.42
CA ALA A 321 -8.84 -8.79 -8.68
C ALA A 321 -8.67 -9.63 -7.40
N VAL A 322 -7.63 -9.35 -6.60
CA VAL A 322 -7.36 -10.05 -5.34
C VAL A 322 -8.49 -9.82 -4.33
N LEU A 323 -8.87 -8.56 -4.09
CA LEU A 323 -9.93 -8.22 -3.12
C LEU A 323 -11.28 -8.79 -3.52
N THR A 324 -11.65 -8.66 -4.82
CA THR A 324 -12.94 -9.17 -5.30
C THR A 324 -13.01 -10.69 -5.23
N SER A 325 -11.90 -11.38 -5.57
CA SER A 325 -11.81 -12.84 -5.44
C SER A 325 -11.88 -13.29 -3.98
N ALA A 326 -11.15 -12.63 -3.08
CA ALA A 326 -11.18 -12.92 -1.65
C ALA A 326 -12.59 -12.68 -1.07
N TYR A 327 -13.23 -11.59 -1.46
CA TYR A 327 -14.61 -11.27 -1.06
C TYR A 327 -15.61 -12.32 -1.56
N PHE A 328 -15.47 -12.75 -2.83
CA PHE A 328 -16.30 -13.81 -3.40
C PHE A 328 -16.16 -15.12 -2.63
N VAL A 329 -14.94 -15.57 -2.41
CA VAL A 329 -14.65 -16.80 -1.68
C VAL A 329 -15.18 -16.75 -0.26
N LEU A 330 -14.93 -15.66 0.47
CA LEU A 330 -15.41 -15.51 1.84
C LEU A 330 -16.93 -15.59 1.93
N ARG A 331 -17.62 -14.92 1.03
CA ARG A 331 -19.09 -14.80 1.06
C ARG A 331 -19.81 -16.05 0.57
N HIS A 332 -19.28 -16.71 -0.48
CA HIS A 332 -20.00 -17.78 -1.17
C HIS A 332 -19.45 -19.19 -0.91
N VAL A 333 -18.19 -19.31 -0.45
CA VAL A 333 -17.60 -20.60 -0.10
C VAL A 333 -17.63 -20.82 1.41
N PHE A 334 -17.24 -19.78 2.18
CA PHE A 334 -17.23 -19.87 3.64
C PHE A 334 -18.53 -19.41 4.30
N TYR A 335 -19.46 -18.84 3.54
CA TYR A 335 -20.73 -18.28 4.04
C TYR A 335 -20.54 -17.33 5.23
N ALA A 336 -19.38 -16.69 5.32
CA ALA A 336 -19.02 -15.82 6.42
C ALA A 336 -19.28 -14.37 6.05
N GLY A 337 -20.09 -13.69 6.85
CA GLY A 337 -20.25 -12.23 6.81
C GLY A 337 -19.04 -11.48 7.39
N GLY A 338 -17.91 -12.20 7.55
CA GLY A 338 -16.74 -11.72 8.28
C GLY A 338 -15.84 -10.76 7.50
N ALA A 339 -14.76 -10.39 8.16
CA ALA A 339 -13.78 -9.47 7.64
C ALA A 339 -12.94 -10.10 6.52
N VAL A 340 -13.07 -9.60 5.30
CA VAL A 340 -12.19 -9.97 4.16
C VAL A 340 -10.72 -9.72 4.51
N THR A 341 -10.45 -8.76 5.39
CA THR A 341 -9.12 -8.48 5.95
C THR A 341 -8.43 -9.72 6.50
N VAL A 342 -9.13 -10.62 7.20
CA VAL A 342 -8.52 -11.83 7.77
C VAL A 342 -7.91 -12.71 6.68
N VAL A 343 -8.61 -12.90 5.55
CA VAL A 343 -8.10 -13.68 4.41
C VAL A 343 -6.90 -12.97 3.76
N ILE A 344 -7.00 -11.66 3.58
CA ILE A 344 -5.93 -10.84 2.99
C ILE A 344 -4.71 -10.80 3.90
N GLU A 345 -4.89 -10.68 5.21
CA GLU A 345 -3.78 -10.66 6.17
C GLU A 345 -3.08 -12.01 6.26
N LEU A 346 -3.83 -13.10 6.22
CA LEU A 346 -3.24 -14.45 6.19
C LEU A 346 -2.38 -14.66 4.93
N ILE A 347 -2.94 -14.42 3.75
CA ILE A 347 -2.23 -14.61 2.47
C ILE A 347 -1.09 -13.60 2.34
N GLY A 348 -1.34 -12.34 2.67
CA GLY A 348 -0.34 -11.26 2.62
C GLY A 348 0.79 -11.47 3.62
N GLY A 349 0.48 -11.90 4.84
CA GLY A 349 1.47 -12.22 5.87
C GLY A 349 2.36 -13.39 5.48
N ILE A 350 1.79 -14.48 4.94
CA ILE A 350 2.56 -15.61 4.41
C ILE A 350 3.46 -15.14 3.26
N THR A 351 2.92 -14.37 2.32
CA THR A 351 3.69 -13.82 1.19
C THR A 351 4.84 -12.94 1.68
N PHE A 352 4.58 -12.08 2.67
CA PHE A 352 5.59 -11.23 3.31
C PHE A 352 6.71 -12.07 3.91
N LEU A 353 6.37 -13.10 4.69
CA LEU A 353 7.33 -13.99 5.32
C LEU A 353 8.22 -14.69 4.27
N VAL A 354 7.61 -15.25 3.21
CA VAL A 354 8.33 -15.91 2.12
C VAL A 354 9.28 -14.95 1.42
N VAL A 355 8.86 -13.71 1.12
CA VAL A 355 9.71 -12.71 0.46
C VAL A 355 10.88 -12.30 1.34
N VAL A 356 10.64 -12.06 2.63
CA VAL A 356 11.71 -11.70 3.60
C VAL A 356 12.70 -12.84 3.74
N MET A 357 12.25 -14.09 3.88
CA MET A 357 13.14 -15.26 3.99
C MET A 357 13.97 -15.50 2.73
N ARG A 358 13.42 -15.25 1.54
CA ARG A 358 14.17 -15.36 0.28
C ARG A 358 15.22 -14.27 0.11
N LYS A 359 14.91 -13.03 0.52
CA LYS A 359 15.89 -11.92 0.47
C LYS A 359 16.94 -11.98 1.55
N GLY A 360 16.66 -12.60 2.70
CA GLY A 360 17.64 -12.80 3.76
C GLY A 360 18.68 -13.89 3.48
N ARG A 361 18.61 -14.56 2.32
CA ARG A 361 19.60 -15.54 1.85
C ARG A 361 20.56 -14.98 0.78
N LEU A 362 20.49 -13.69 0.50
CA LEU A 362 21.44 -12.95 -0.33
C LEU A 362 22.36 -12.11 0.55
#